data_75ec62e94090c31a74f515928ea86a08
#
_entry.id   75ec62e94090c31a74f515928ea86a08
#
_cell.length_a   1.000
_cell.length_b   1.000
_cell.length_c   1.000
_cell.angle_alpha   90.00
_cell.angle_beta   90.00
_cell.angle_gamma   90.00
#
_symmetry.space_group_name_H-M   'P 1'
#
loop_
_entity.id
_entity.type
_entity.pdbx_description
1 polymer ?
#
loop_
_entity_poly.entity_id
_entity_poly.type
_entity_poly.pdbx_seq_one_letter_code
_entity_poly.pdbx_strand_id
1 'polypeptide(L)'
;FLGYGNNLKVVRPITGMVNACVSGTAIIIKNTTDYLDNYSHAASFAANVGQYAAREPGTLGNNLKVSICTNSTAFGPHSQSGTLTNDSAAAIGDTTITMDDGSLFQVGDILEFGDATSVPSADGAPSGFFYKVTGISTHVLTIARFNPATGQTETGGLRHAIVDNAKVLRHWEYYFNFDGPPTTTDDVSAAGGSLDEMHIVVIDEDGGITGTAGEILETFAGVSQASDAKDAQGNSNYAPDVIYRDSKYVYYMDHETTLANAGSAKTGQTFDNAQGDAFVVKTYSLASGTDDFAATNAEIATAYEKFNDAENVDISLLLCGCLLYTSDAADE
;
A
#
# COMPACT_ATOMS: atom_id res chain seq x y z
N PHE A 1 -16.32 -26.79 -20.43
CA PHE A 1 -16.13 -27.44 -19.11
C PHE A 1 -17.12 -26.91 -18.07
N LEU A 2 -17.16 -25.58 -17.90
CA LEU A 2 -18.04 -24.95 -16.91
C LEU A 2 -19.56 -25.18 -17.13
N GLY A 3 -19.96 -25.68 -18.27
CA GLY A 3 -21.35 -26.08 -18.53
C GLY A 3 -21.79 -27.36 -17.80
N TYR A 4 -20.86 -28.14 -17.26
CA TYR A 4 -21.10 -29.43 -16.63
C TYR A 4 -20.54 -29.55 -15.20
N GLY A 5 -19.74 -28.61 -14.75
CA GLY A 5 -19.12 -28.60 -13.44
C GLY A 5 -19.12 -27.20 -12.81
N ASN A 6 -19.48 -27.14 -11.55
CA ASN A 6 -19.49 -25.90 -10.77
C ASN A 6 -18.33 -25.79 -9.77
N ASN A 7 -17.44 -26.77 -9.74
CA ASN A 7 -16.31 -26.81 -8.83
C ASN A 7 -15.01 -27.11 -9.63
N LEU A 8 -14.26 -26.05 -9.94
CA LEU A 8 -12.95 -26.16 -10.59
C LEU A 8 -11.83 -26.06 -9.55
N LYS A 9 -11.03 -27.11 -9.42
CA LYS A 9 -9.81 -27.09 -8.61
C LYS A 9 -8.62 -26.97 -9.54
N VAL A 10 -7.75 -25.98 -9.28
CA VAL A 10 -6.58 -25.68 -10.09
C VAL A 10 -5.33 -25.76 -9.21
N VAL A 11 -4.30 -26.41 -9.70
CA VAL A 11 -2.95 -26.37 -9.12
C VAL A 11 -2.01 -25.74 -10.13
N ARG A 12 -1.24 -24.78 -9.68
CA ARG A 12 -0.23 -24.07 -10.49
C ARG A 12 1.16 -24.39 -9.95
N PRO A 13 2.07 -24.96 -10.73
CA PRO A 13 3.48 -25.00 -10.36
C PRO A 13 4.03 -23.58 -10.25
N ILE A 14 4.73 -23.26 -9.16
CA ILE A 14 5.25 -21.93 -8.88
C ILE A 14 6.73 -21.91 -8.52
N THR A 15 7.43 -23.03 -8.65
CA THR A 15 8.79 -23.23 -8.12
C THR A 15 9.81 -22.22 -8.67
N GLY A 16 9.68 -21.83 -9.93
CA GLY A 16 10.55 -20.84 -10.57
C GLY A 16 10.04 -19.40 -10.50
N MET A 17 8.89 -19.16 -9.85
CA MET A 17 8.30 -17.83 -9.72
C MET A 17 8.85 -17.09 -8.51
N VAL A 18 8.71 -15.76 -8.51
CA VAL A 18 9.10 -14.87 -7.40
C VAL A 18 7.93 -13.95 -7.06
N ASN A 19 7.65 -13.77 -5.76
CA ASN A 19 6.71 -12.74 -5.32
C ASN A 19 7.36 -11.36 -5.40
N ALA A 20 6.66 -10.39 -5.95
CA ALA A 20 7.07 -9.00 -5.85
C ALA A 20 7.08 -8.56 -4.38
N CYS A 21 8.07 -7.81 -3.95
CA CYS A 21 8.15 -7.26 -2.60
C CYS A 21 8.81 -5.88 -2.59
N VAL A 22 8.70 -5.16 -1.48
CA VAL A 22 9.22 -3.80 -1.35
C VAL A 22 10.73 -3.74 -1.52
N SER A 23 11.48 -4.67 -0.96
CA SER A 23 12.95 -4.68 -1.09
C SER A 23 13.45 -5.17 -2.44
N GLY A 24 12.59 -5.78 -3.25
CA GLY A 24 12.98 -6.45 -4.49
C GLY A 24 13.82 -7.72 -4.30
N THR A 25 13.92 -8.25 -3.08
CA THR A 25 14.59 -9.52 -2.79
C THR A 25 13.81 -10.69 -3.39
N ALA A 26 14.50 -11.63 -4.02
CA ALA A 26 13.86 -12.80 -4.59
C ALA A 26 13.34 -13.72 -3.47
N ILE A 27 12.02 -13.77 -3.32
CA ILE A 27 11.32 -14.66 -2.39
C ILE A 27 10.22 -15.42 -3.10
N ILE A 28 9.86 -16.57 -2.56
CA ILE A 28 8.67 -17.31 -2.98
C ILE A 28 7.85 -17.70 -1.75
N ILE A 29 6.62 -17.23 -1.70
CA ILE A 29 5.63 -17.60 -0.69
C ILE A 29 4.69 -18.60 -1.34
N LYS A 30 4.84 -19.88 -0.98
CA LYS A 30 4.19 -21.00 -1.68
C LYS A 30 2.69 -21.09 -1.41
N ASN A 31 2.29 -20.70 -0.23
CA ASN A 31 0.90 -20.73 0.24
C ASN A 31 0.79 -20.02 1.60
N THR A 32 -0.43 -19.95 2.12
CA THR A 32 -0.76 -19.32 3.39
C THR A 32 -0.01 -19.90 4.58
N THR A 33 0.20 -21.21 4.61
CA THR A 33 0.95 -21.88 5.69
C THR A 33 2.42 -21.47 5.64
N ASP A 34 3.01 -21.45 4.46
CA ASP A 34 4.40 -21.00 4.26
C ASP A 34 4.59 -19.54 4.71
N TYR A 35 3.60 -18.66 4.42
CA TYR A 35 3.61 -17.30 4.95
C TYR A 35 3.61 -17.26 6.48
N LEU A 36 2.69 -18.00 7.11
CA LEU A 36 2.57 -18.01 8.58
C LEU A 36 3.82 -18.55 9.26
N ASP A 37 4.42 -19.59 8.71
CA ASP A 37 5.56 -20.29 9.32
C ASP A 37 6.89 -19.55 9.12
N ASN A 38 7.03 -18.77 8.03
CA ASN A 38 8.34 -18.25 7.62
C ASN A 38 8.41 -16.73 7.48
N TYR A 39 7.26 -16.02 7.34
CA TYR A 39 7.24 -14.62 6.95
C TYR A 39 6.37 -13.72 7.84
N SER A 40 5.44 -14.30 8.60
CA SER A 40 4.52 -13.52 9.43
C SER A 40 5.19 -12.99 10.70
N HIS A 41 4.50 -12.10 11.40
CA HIS A 41 4.93 -11.63 12.72
C HIS A 41 5.10 -12.75 13.75
N ALA A 42 4.33 -13.83 13.64
CA ALA A 42 4.48 -15.01 14.48
C ALA A 42 5.80 -15.76 14.23
N ALA A 43 6.34 -15.66 13.03
CA ALA A 43 7.66 -16.17 12.64
C ALA A 43 8.79 -15.14 12.85
N SER A 44 8.50 -13.98 13.48
CA SER A 44 9.43 -12.87 13.70
C SER A 44 9.81 -12.10 12.44
N PHE A 45 8.93 -12.07 11.46
CA PHE A 45 9.13 -11.49 10.12
C PHE A 45 10.41 -11.95 9.42
N ALA A 46 10.42 -11.92 8.11
CA ALA A 46 11.60 -12.27 7.32
C ALA A 46 12.49 -11.05 7.10
N ALA A 47 13.74 -11.13 7.52
CA ALA A 47 14.69 -10.05 7.28
C ALA A 47 14.87 -9.76 5.77
N ASN A 48 15.02 -8.48 5.43
CA ASN A 48 15.35 -8.00 4.09
C ASN A 48 14.29 -8.16 2.99
N VAL A 49 13.03 -8.39 3.35
CA VAL A 49 11.92 -8.47 2.38
C VAL A 49 11.24 -7.12 2.19
N GLY A 50 11.35 -6.24 3.17
CA GLY A 50 10.60 -4.98 3.27
C GLY A 50 9.23 -5.19 3.92
N GLN A 51 8.39 -4.15 3.88
CA GLN A 51 7.15 -4.10 4.65
C GLN A 51 6.01 -4.92 4.05
N TYR A 52 6.01 -5.08 2.73
CA TYR A 52 4.94 -5.77 2.00
C TYR A 52 5.48 -6.68 0.90
N ALA A 53 4.75 -7.75 0.61
CA ALA A 53 4.95 -8.60 -0.56
C ALA A 53 3.62 -8.92 -1.22
N ALA A 54 3.63 -9.13 -2.54
CA ALA A 54 2.45 -9.60 -3.26
C ALA A 54 2.02 -10.99 -2.77
N ARG A 55 0.72 -11.25 -2.66
CA ARG A 55 0.21 -12.58 -2.29
C ARG A 55 0.50 -13.64 -3.34
N GLU A 56 0.33 -13.27 -4.59
CA GLU A 56 0.56 -14.17 -5.71
C GLU A 56 1.96 -13.97 -6.29
N PRO A 57 2.72 -15.03 -6.51
CA PRO A 57 4.00 -14.93 -7.20
C PRO A 57 3.77 -14.61 -8.68
N GLY A 58 4.69 -13.86 -9.27
CA GLY A 58 4.65 -13.47 -10.68
C GLY A 58 4.77 -11.98 -10.91
N THR A 59 4.85 -11.61 -12.17
CA THR A 59 5.05 -10.21 -12.62
C THR A 59 3.87 -9.30 -12.30
N LEU A 60 2.67 -9.86 -12.10
CA LEU A 60 1.48 -9.05 -11.77
C LEU A 60 1.65 -8.27 -10.47
N GLY A 61 2.37 -8.84 -9.49
CA GLY A 61 2.67 -8.19 -8.24
C GLY A 61 3.51 -6.91 -8.34
N ASN A 62 4.23 -6.72 -9.45
CA ASN A 62 5.02 -5.50 -9.70
C ASN A 62 4.14 -4.24 -9.93
N ASN A 63 2.85 -4.43 -10.17
CA ASN A 63 1.90 -3.30 -10.32
C ASN A 63 1.31 -2.86 -8.97
N LEU A 64 1.69 -3.50 -7.88
CA LEU A 64 1.15 -3.17 -6.56
C LEU A 64 1.96 -2.08 -5.89
N LYS A 65 1.25 -1.12 -5.31
CA LYS A 65 1.77 -0.08 -4.43
C LYS A 65 0.98 -0.06 -3.13
N VAL A 66 1.65 0.13 -2.02
CA VAL A 66 1.01 0.28 -0.70
C VAL A 66 1.39 1.63 -0.12
N SER A 67 0.40 2.42 0.29
CA SER A 67 0.62 3.67 1.00
C SER A 67 0.03 3.60 2.39
N ILE A 68 0.79 4.06 3.39
CA ILE A 68 0.38 4.09 4.78
C ILE A 68 0.42 5.50 5.34
N CYS A 69 -0.54 5.83 6.19
CA CYS A 69 -0.60 7.06 6.97
C CYS A 69 -0.78 6.70 8.44
N THR A 70 0.12 7.17 9.30
CA THR A 70 0.23 6.70 10.69
C THR A 70 -0.16 7.73 11.74
N ASN A 71 -0.45 8.97 11.35
CA ASN A 71 -0.87 10.01 12.30
C ASN A 71 -1.70 11.12 11.63
N SER A 72 -2.35 11.94 12.44
CA SER A 72 -3.22 13.01 11.98
C SER A 72 -2.47 14.13 11.23
N THR A 73 -1.22 14.38 11.57
CA THR A 73 -0.39 15.38 10.90
C THR A 73 -0.03 14.96 9.48
N ALA A 74 0.30 13.68 9.30
CA ALA A 74 0.57 13.11 8.00
C ALA A 74 -0.69 13.06 7.11
N PHE A 75 -1.84 12.81 7.72
CA PHE A 75 -3.13 12.78 7.04
C PHE A 75 -3.52 14.16 6.46
N GLY A 76 -3.35 15.22 7.28
CA GLY A 76 -3.69 16.59 6.89
C GLY A 76 -5.13 17.02 7.19
N PRO A 77 -5.47 18.29 6.95
CA PRO A 77 -4.58 19.34 6.46
C PRO A 77 -3.50 19.74 7.48
N HIS A 78 -2.28 19.76 7.04
CA HIS A 78 -1.16 20.23 7.85
C HIS A 78 -0.54 21.48 7.25
N SER A 79 -0.53 22.59 8.03
CA SER A 79 0.16 23.80 7.65
C SER A 79 1.67 23.62 7.90
N GLN A 80 2.44 23.49 6.82
CA GLN A 80 3.87 23.46 6.91
C GLN A 80 4.41 24.84 7.26
N SER A 81 4.79 25.07 8.51
CA SER A 81 5.49 26.29 8.91
C SER A 81 6.91 26.26 8.32
N GLY A 82 7.27 27.26 7.54
CA GLY A 82 8.58 27.33 6.88
C GLY A 82 8.64 26.74 5.47
N THR A 83 7.51 26.26 4.94
CA THR A 83 7.39 25.79 3.54
C THR A 83 6.59 26.75 2.68
N LEU A 84 6.83 28.00 2.88
CA LEU A 84 6.22 29.05 2.08
C LEU A 84 6.72 28.96 0.64
N THR A 85 5.90 29.35 -0.30
CA THR A 85 6.31 29.45 -1.69
C THR A 85 7.38 30.54 -1.81
N ASN A 86 8.53 30.18 -2.41
CA ASN A 86 9.61 31.13 -2.67
C ASN A 86 9.57 31.62 -4.13
N ASP A 87 8.40 31.80 -4.67
CA ASP A 87 8.23 32.29 -6.03
C ASP A 87 7.54 33.67 -5.97
N SER A 88 8.21 34.67 -6.48
CA SER A 88 7.74 36.06 -6.42
C SER A 88 6.42 36.31 -7.14
N ALA A 89 5.95 35.40 -7.98
CA ALA A 89 4.62 35.41 -8.61
C ALA A 89 4.38 34.14 -9.41
N ALA A 90 3.93 33.08 -8.77
CA ALA A 90 3.38 31.95 -9.50
C ALA A 90 2.05 32.34 -10.16
N ALA A 91 2.00 32.25 -11.48
CA ALA A 91 0.88 32.75 -12.28
C ALA A 91 -0.21 31.68 -12.47
N ILE A 92 -1.40 32.13 -12.82
CA ILE A 92 -2.50 31.24 -13.25
C ILE A 92 -2.02 30.41 -14.44
N GLY A 93 -2.17 29.09 -14.33
CA GLY A 93 -1.77 28.13 -15.37
C GLY A 93 -0.39 27.53 -15.19
N ASP A 94 0.44 28.06 -14.28
CA ASP A 94 1.74 27.46 -13.99
C ASP A 94 1.60 26.04 -13.46
N THR A 95 2.43 25.15 -13.96
CA THR A 95 2.49 23.74 -13.57
C THR A 95 3.65 23.42 -12.63
N THR A 96 4.43 24.44 -12.29
CA THR A 96 5.52 24.35 -11.33
C THR A 96 5.42 25.47 -10.31
N ILE A 97 5.88 25.20 -9.09
CA ILE A 97 5.96 26.19 -8.02
C ILE A 97 7.23 25.94 -7.20
N THR A 98 7.92 27.00 -6.83
CA THR A 98 9.11 26.95 -6.02
C THR A 98 8.78 27.08 -4.54
N MET A 99 9.27 26.17 -3.72
CA MET A 99 9.09 26.16 -2.27
C MET A 99 10.37 26.61 -1.57
N ASP A 100 10.28 27.09 -0.34
CA ASP A 100 11.45 27.38 0.48
C ASP A 100 12.24 26.12 0.77
N ASP A 101 11.54 25.03 1.06
CA ASP A 101 12.12 23.71 1.26
C ASP A 101 11.26 22.62 0.59
N GLY A 102 11.71 22.14 -0.55
CA GLY A 102 11.06 21.06 -1.29
C GLY A 102 11.22 19.67 -0.66
N SER A 103 12.17 19.51 0.29
CA SER A 103 12.42 18.23 0.96
C SER A 103 11.29 17.81 1.90
N LEU A 104 10.43 18.74 2.27
CA LEU A 104 9.26 18.51 3.11
C LEU A 104 8.04 17.94 2.36
N PHE A 105 8.17 17.76 1.05
CA PHE A 105 7.12 17.23 0.19
C PHE A 105 7.52 15.91 -0.44
N GLN A 106 6.51 15.14 -0.83
CA GLN A 106 6.67 13.88 -1.56
C GLN A 106 5.83 13.91 -2.84
N VAL A 107 6.27 13.17 -3.85
CA VAL A 107 5.41 12.91 -5.02
C VAL A 107 4.16 12.17 -4.54
N GLY A 108 3.00 12.66 -4.97
CA GLY A 108 1.70 12.17 -4.52
C GLY A 108 1.01 13.09 -3.52
N ASP A 109 1.73 13.92 -2.77
CA ASP A 109 1.10 14.86 -1.82
C ASP A 109 0.05 15.74 -2.49
N ILE A 110 -1.04 15.99 -1.76
CA ILE A 110 -2.09 16.90 -2.19
C ILE A 110 -1.89 18.23 -1.47
N LEU A 111 -1.82 19.30 -2.23
CA LEU A 111 -1.54 20.65 -1.74
C LEU A 111 -2.72 21.59 -1.96
N GLU A 112 -2.92 22.49 -1.01
CA GLU A 112 -3.73 23.70 -1.16
C GLU A 112 -2.85 24.92 -0.90
N PHE A 113 -2.93 25.90 -1.78
CA PHE A 113 -2.23 27.16 -1.63
C PHE A 113 -3.22 28.27 -1.23
N GLY A 114 -2.81 29.12 -0.29
CA GLY A 114 -3.51 30.35 -0.01
C GLY A 114 -3.21 31.41 -1.08
N ASP A 115 -4.17 32.30 -1.35
CA ASP A 115 -3.89 33.58 -2.00
C ASP A 115 -3.62 34.67 -0.95
N ALA A 116 -3.21 35.87 -1.38
CA ALA A 116 -2.89 36.98 -0.49
C ALA A 116 -4.08 37.48 0.35
N THR A 117 -5.30 37.12 -0.02
CA THR A 117 -6.54 37.64 0.59
C THR A 117 -7.37 36.53 1.25
N SER A 118 -7.25 35.30 0.76
CA SER A 118 -7.94 34.11 1.23
C SER A 118 -6.97 32.99 1.57
N VAL A 119 -5.78 33.35 1.96
CA VAL A 119 -4.88 32.44 2.64
C VAL A 119 -5.71 31.44 3.41
N PRO A 120 -5.27 30.18 3.52
CA PRO A 120 -5.54 29.52 4.76
C PRO A 120 -5.07 30.53 5.79
N SER A 121 -6.01 31.30 6.33
CA SER A 121 -5.75 32.27 7.38
C SER A 121 -4.94 31.57 8.44
N ALA A 122 -4.34 32.26 9.37
CA ALA A 122 -3.71 31.61 10.52
C ALA A 122 -4.59 30.49 11.11
N ASP A 123 -5.86 30.45 10.73
CA ASP A 123 -6.91 29.51 11.09
C ASP A 123 -7.17 28.42 10.01
N GLY A 124 -6.37 28.35 8.94
CA GLY A 124 -6.40 27.21 8.03
C GLY A 124 -7.57 27.08 7.07
N ALA A 125 -8.23 28.19 6.70
CA ALA A 125 -9.31 28.11 5.71
C ALA A 125 -8.75 27.74 4.31
N PRO A 126 -9.11 26.59 3.75
CA PRO A 126 -8.57 26.13 2.48
C PRO A 126 -9.06 27.00 1.31
N SER A 127 -8.21 27.12 0.28
CA SER A 127 -8.58 27.80 -0.97
C SER A 127 -9.67 27.06 -1.76
N GLY A 128 -9.88 25.77 -1.45
CA GLY A 128 -10.77 24.89 -2.19
C GLY A 128 -10.22 24.40 -3.53
N PHE A 129 -8.96 24.73 -3.84
CA PHE A 129 -8.27 24.24 -5.02
C PHE A 129 -7.14 23.31 -4.63
N PHE A 130 -7.24 22.07 -5.07
CA PHE A 130 -6.29 21.02 -4.74
C PHE A 130 -5.35 20.75 -5.92
N TYR A 131 -4.09 20.45 -5.58
CA TYR A 131 -3.04 20.15 -6.54
C TYR A 131 -2.25 18.93 -6.06
N LYS A 132 -2.03 17.97 -6.95
CA LYS A 132 -1.18 16.81 -6.67
C LYS A 132 0.25 17.12 -7.09
N VAL A 133 1.20 16.82 -6.24
CA VAL A 133 2.62 16.84 -6.56
C VAL A 133 2.94 15.66 -7.48
N THR A 134 3.37 15.93 -8.70
CA THR A 134 3.70 14.92 -9.71
C THR A 134 5.20 14.77 -9.93
N GLY A 135 6.00 15.69 -9.41
CA GLY A 135 7.45 15.64 -9.48
C GLY A 135 8.08 16.67 -8.55
N ILE A 136 9.31 16.39 -8.13
CA ILE A 136 10.10 17.29 -7.26
C ILE A 136 11.51 17.37 -7.81
N SER A 137 12.00 18.59 -7.98
CA SER A 137 13.41 18.87 -8.34
C SER A 137 13.94 19.92 -7.38
N THR A 138 14.73 19.50 -6.40
CA THR A 138 15.25 20.33 -5.29
C THR A 138 14.12 21.04 -4.56
N HIS A 139 13.85 22.31 -4.88
CA HIS A 139 12.78 23.12 -4.26
C HIS A 139 11.59 23.37 -5.20
N VAL A 140 11.67 22.89 -6.44
CA VAL A 140 10.62 23.08 -7.44
C VAL A 140 9.69 21.87 -7.45
N LEU A 141 8.43 22.08 -7.15
CA LEU A 141 7.38 21.09 -7.26
C LEU A 141 6.72 21.20 -8.63
N THR A 142 6.57 20.08 -9.31
CA THR A 142 5.67 19.97 -10.48
C THR A 142 4.31 19.55 -9.97
N ILE A 143 3.26 20.26 -10.35
CA ILE A 143 1.90 20.06 -9.85
C ILE A 143 0.90 19.85 -10.99
N ALA A 144 -0.12 19.07 -10.71
CA ALA A 144 -1.31 18.93 -11.55
C ALA A 144 -2.55 19.24 -10.70
N ARG A 145 -3.63 19.73 -11.32
CA ARG A 145 -4.90 19.88 -10.62
C ARG A 145 -5.38 18.54 -10.08
N PHE A 146 -5.98 18.56 -8.92
CA PHE A 146 -6.53 17.38 -8.27
C PHE A 146 -8.00 17.57 -7.94
N ASN A 147 -8.80 16.55 -8.20
CA ASN A 147 -10.22 16.55 -7.86
C ASN A 147 -10.46 15.58 -6.69
N PRO A 148 -10.66 16.07 -5.47
CA PRO A 148 -10.83 15.21 -4.30
C PRO A 148 -12.11 14.36 -4.34
N ALA A 149 -13.12 14.77 -5.12
CA ALA A 149 -14.36 13.98 -5.26
C ALA A 149 -14.19 12.73 -6.12
N THR A 150 -13.21 12.72 -7.01
CA THR A 150 -12.93 11.58 -7.91
C THR A 150 -11.60 10.90 -7.62
N GLY A 151 -10.71 11.52 -6.83
CA GLY A 151 -9.36 11.04 -6.59
C GLY A 151 -8.43 11.16 -7.80
N GLN A 152 -8.84 11.88 -8.84
CA GLN A 152 -8.12 11.94 -10.11
C GLN A 152 -7.40 13.28 -10.31
N THR A 153 -6.28 13.22 -11.03
CA THR A 153 -5.60 14.41 -11.53
C THR A 153 -6.29 14.92 -12.79
N GLU A 154 -6.38 16.24 -12.89
CA GLU A 154 -6.89 16.94 -14.07
C GLU A 154 -5.77 17.69 -14.79
N THR A 155 -5.91 17.92 -16.07
CA THR A 155 -4.95 18.72 -16.84
C THR A 155 -4.98 20.18 -16.44
N GLY A 156 -3.82 20.83 -16.40
CA GLY A 156 -3.66 22.25 -16.14
C GLY A 156 -2.95 22.53 -14.83
N GLY A 157 -2.43 23.75 -14.72
CA GLY A 157 -1.72 24.27 -13.55
C GLY A 157 -2.61 25.08 -12.63
N LEU A 158 -2.02 26.03 -11.93
CA LEU A 158 -2.66 26.86 -10.91
C LEU A 158 -3.97 27.50 -11.42
N ARG A 159 -5.01 27.48 -10.57
CA ARG A 159 -6.31 28.12 -10.86
C ARG A 159 -6.34 29.58 -10.43
N HIS A 160 -5.42 30.00 -9.57
CA HIS A 160 -5.25 31.39 -9.11
C HIS A 160 -3.75 31.67 -8.97
N ALA A 161 -3.39 32.95 -8.96
CA ALA A 161 -2.00 33.35 -8.73
C ALA A 161 -1.64 33.14 -7.25
N ILE A 162 -0.44 32.63 -7.02
CA ILE A 162 0.09 32.42 -5.67
C ILE A 162 1.14 33.50 -5.42
N VAL A 163 1.01 34.21 -4.30
CA VAL A 163 1.97 35.24 -3.91
C VAL A 163 3.17 34.64 -3.20
N ASP A 164 4.29 35.35 -3.23
CA ASP A 164 5.45 35.02 -2.42
C ASP A 164 5.07 34.89 -0.94
N ASN A 165 5.65 33.89 -0.27
CA ASN A 165 5.37 33.55 1.12
C ASN A 165 3.91 33.10 1.40
N ALA A 166 3.19 32.62 0.40
CA ALA A 166 1.89 32.00 0.62
C ALA A 166 2.03 30.71 1.42
N LYS A 167 1.09 30.50 2.35
CA LYS A 167 1.03 29.25 3.12
C LYS A 167 0.62 28.08 2.24
N VAL A 168 1.11 26.89 2.60
CA VAL A 168 0.78 25.64 1.95
C VAL A 168 0.17 24.70 2.97
N LEU A 169 -0.99 24.16 2.65
CA LEU A 169 -1.59 23.04 3.36
C LEU A 169 -1.28 21.77 2.58
N ARG A 170 -0.89 20.74 3.29
CA ARG A 170 -0.57 19.44 2.75
C ARG A 170 -1.51 18.38 3.30
N HIS A 171 -1.92 17.46 2.43
CA HIS A 171 -2.70 16.28 2.76
C HIS A 171 -2.01 15.03 2.20
N TRP A 172 -2.24 13.90 2.83
CA TRP A 172 -1.89 12.59 2.27
C TRP A 172 -2.65 12.34 0.96
N GLU A 173 -2.01 11.70 -0.01
CA GLU A 173 -2.57 11.42 -1.33
C GLU A 173 -3.98 10.78 -1.28
N TYR A 174 -4.23 9.92 -0.28
CA TYR A 174 -5.46 9.12 -0.17
C TYR A 174 -6.39 9.58 0.95
N TYR A 175 -6.20 10.79 1.52
CA TYR A 175 -6.97 11.26 2.66
C TYR A 175 -8.49 11.27 2.42
N PHE A 176 -8.92 11.48 1.18
CA PHE A 176 -10.34 11.55 0.79
C PHE A 176 -11.06 10.18 0.81
N ASN A 177 -10.33 9.07 0.97
CA ASN A 177 -10.89 7.72 1.07
C ASN A 177 -11.26 7.33 2.51
N PHE A 178 -11.03 8.19 3.48
CA PHE A 178 -11.23 7.94 4.91
C PHE A 178 -12.07 9.05 5.54
N ASP A 179 -12.88 8.69 6.53
CA ASP A 179 -13.76 9.63 7.23
C ASP A 179 -13.00 10.61 8.13
N GLY A 180 -11.75 10.30 8.50
CA GLY A 180 -10.92 11.14 9.35
C GLY A 180 -9.50 10.60 9.48
N PRO A 181 -8.64 11.33 10.18
CA PRO A 181 -7.25 10.92 10.41
C PRO A 181 -7.14 9.72 11.36
N PRO A 182 -6.06 8.92 11.25
CA PRO A 182 -5.77 7.89 12.23
C PRO A 182 -5.41 8.52 13.58
N THR A 183 -5.93 7.97 14.67
CA THR A 183 -5.77 8.49 16.04
C THR A 183 -5.43 7.36 17.02
N THR A 184 -6.34 7.02 17.90
CA THR A 184 -6.19 5.97 18.90
C THR A 184 -7.44 5.11 18.92
N THR A 185 -7.28 3.79 18.80
CA THR A 185 -8.41 2.87 18.91
C THR A 185 -8.98 2.86 20.33
N ASP A 186 -10.28 2.60 20.44
CA ASP A 186 -10.96 2.55 21.74
C ASP A 186 -10.32 1.51 22.70
N ASP A 187 -9.93 0.36 22.15
CA ASP A 187 -9.33 -0.73 22.92
C ASP A 187 -7.93 -0.37 23.47
N VAL A 188 -7.12 0.31 22.67
CA VAL A 188 -5.80 0.80 23.09
C VAL A 188 -5.96 1.95 24.09
N SER A 189 -6.89 2.86 23.84
CA SER A 189 -7.21 3.97 24.76
C SER A 189 -7.66 3.45 26.13
N ALA A 190 -8.52 2.43 26.17
CA ALA A 190 -8.97 1.79 27.41
C ALA A 190 -7.83 1.13 28.20
N ALA A 191 -6.78 0.71 27.51
CA ALA A 191 -5.56 0.15 28.13
C ALA A 191 -4.52 1.22 28.50
N GLY A 192 -4.84 2.52 28.33
CA GLY A 192 -3.93 3.64 28.62
C GLY A 192 -2.86 3.87 27.57
N GLY A 193 -2.98 3.27 26.39
CA GLY A 193 -2.14 3.51 25.22
C GLY A 193 -2.66 4.63 24.34
N SER A 194 -1.92 4.98 23.28
CA SER A 194 -2.30 6.06 22.36
C SER A 194 -1.60 5.97 21.00
N LEU A 195 -2.22 6.61 19.97
CA LEU A 195 -1.67 6.84 18.64
C LEU A 195 -1.32 5.55 17.88
N ASP A 196 -2.12 4.51 18.05
CA ASP A 196 -1.89 3.20 17.45
C ASP A 196 -2.51 3.02 16.09
N GLU A 197 -3.48 3.87 15.71
CA GLU A 197 -4.14 3.74 14.42
C GLU A 197 -3.25 4.09 13.25
N MET A 198 -3.45 3.39 12.15
CA MET A 198 -2.94 3.74 10.84
C MET A 198 -3.97 3.41 9.76
N HIS A 199 -3.87 4.12 8.64
CA HIS A 199 -4.61 3.83 7.43
C HIS A 199 -3.68 3.24 6.37
N ILE A 200 -4.15 2.23 5.67
CA ILE A 200 -3.39 1.54 4.61
C ILE A 200 -4.23 1.49 3.35
N VAL A 201 -3.62 1.80 2.22
CA VAL A 201 -4.23 1.72 0.89
C VAL A 201 -3.37 0.83 0.00
N VAL A 202 -3.99 -0.10 -0.70
CA VAL A 202 -3.36 -0.93 -1.74
C VAL A 202 -3.83 -0.44 -3.10
N ILE A 203 -2.91 -0.19 -4.00
CA ILE A 203 -3.12 0.51 -5.27
C ILE A 203 -2.59 -0.33 -6.43
N ASP A 204 -3.29 -0.31 -7.57
CA ASP A 204 -2.80 -0.75 -8.87
C ASP A 204 -1.96 0.37 -9.49
N GLU A 205 -0.64 0.36 -9.25
CA GLU A 205 0.24 1.48 -9.60
C GLU A 205 0.25 1.77 -11.10
N ASP A 206 0.42 0.73 -11.90
CA ASP A 206 0.60 0.83 -13.35
C ASP A 206 -0.66 0.42 -14.15
N GLY A 207 -1.72 0.01 -13.46
CA GLY A 207 -2.96 -0.44 -14.11
C GLY A 207 -2.90 -1.86 -14.67
N GLY A 208 -1.94 -2.68 -14.26
CA GLY A 208 -1.80 -4.05 -14.75
C GLY A 208 -2.85 -5.02 -14.21
N ILE A 209 -3.56 -4.64 -13.16
CA ILE A 209 -4.59 -5.45 -12.50
C ILE A 209 -5.99 -5.03 -12.96
N THR A 210 -6.29 -3.74 -12.90
CA THR A 210 -7.62 -3.18 -13.20
C THR A 210 -7.75 -2.61 -14.60
N GLY A 211 -6.63 -2.32 -15.26
CA GLY A 211 -6.56 -1.57 -16.50
C GLY A 211 -6.45 -0.06 -16.33
N THR A 212 -6.48 0.44 -15.08
CA THR A 212 -6.40 1.86 -14.76
C THR A 212 -5.27 2.11 -13.76
N ALA A 213 -4.25 2.84 -14.17
CA ALA A 213 -3.13 3.19 -13.30
C ALA A 213 -3.61 4.09 -12.13
N GLY A 214 -3.15 3.78 -10.92
CA GLY A 214 -3.51 4.51 -9.71
C GLY A 214 -4.86 4.13 -9.10
N GLU A 215 -5.54 3.10 -9.61
CA GLU A 215 -6.80 2.63 -9.05
C GLU A 215 -6.58 2.01 -7.67
N ILE A 216 -7.47 2.37 -6.72
CA ILE A 216 -7.44 1.83 -5.36
C ILE A 216 -8.08 0.44 -5.36
N LEU A 217 -7.31 -0.55 -4.93
CA LEU A 217 -7.76 -1.94 -4.82
C LEU A 217 -8.39 -2.25 -3.46
N GLU A 218 -7.76 -1.78 -2.39
CA GLU A 218 -8.18 -2.03 -1.01
C GLU A 218 -7.85 -0.85 -0.11
N THR A 219 -8.70 -0.63 0.90
CA THR A 219 -8.48 0.33 1.98
C THR A 219 -8.67 -0.33 3.33
N PHE A 220 -7.78 -0.05 4.28
CA PHE A 220 -7.85 -0.52 5.65
C PHE A 220 -7.79 0.69 6.57
N ALA A 221 -8.93 1.03 7.17
CA ALA A 221 -9.08 2.20 8.02
C ALA A 221 -8.90 1.85 9.50
N GLY A 222 -8.12 2.63 10.23
CA GLY A 222 -7.98 2.52 11.68
C GLY A 222 -7.45 1.17 12.17
N VAL A 223 -6.59 0.51 11.38
CA VAL A 223 -5.89 -0.69 11.84
C VAL A 223 -4.82 -0.32 12.86
N SER A 224 -4.62 -1.20 13.85
CA SER A 224 -3.76 -0.92 15.00
C SER A 224 -2.33 -1.41 14.79
N GLN A 225 -1.37 -0.66 15.32
CA GLN A 225 0.03 -1.06 15.45
C GLN A 225 0.26 -1.98 16.66
N ALA A 226 -0.69 -2.04 17.61
CA ALA A 226 -0.58 -2.85 18.81
C ALA A 226 -0.92 -4.32 18.55
N SER A 227 -0.04 -5.24 18.93
CA SER A 227 -0.15 -6.66 18.62
C SER A 227 -1.34 -7.37 19.27
N ASP A 228 -1.91 -6.82 20.31
CA ASP A 228 -3.05 -7.36 21.06
C ASP A 228 -4.32 -6.49 20.99
N ALA A 229 -4.34 -5.50 20.06
CA ALA A 229 -5.51 -4.66 19.83
C ALA A 229 -6.70 -5.46 19.29
N LYS A 230 -7.90 -5.05 19.73
CA LYS A 230 -9.17 -5.66 19.31
C LYS A 230 -10.11 -4.63 18.71
N ASP A 231 -10.90 -5.08 17.74
CA ASP A 231 -12.04 -4.32 17.24
C ASP A 231 -13.24 -4.41 18.22
N ALA A 232 -14.30 -3.66 17.93
CA ALA A 232 -15.52 -3.67 18.74
C ALA A 232 -16.22 -5.04 18.83
N GLN A 233 -15.90 -5.97 17.95
CA GLN A 233 -16.41 -7.33 17.91
C GLN A 233 -15.50 -8.33 18.64
N GLY A 234 -14.32 -7.90 19.08
CA GLY A 234 -13.34 -8.72 19.78
C GLY A 234 -12.34 -9.46 18.87
N ASN A 235 -12.39 -9.22 17.55
CA ASN A 235 -11.40 -9.77 16.63
C ASN A 235 -10.09 -8.98 16.70
N SER A 236 -9.00 -9.56 16.20
CA SER A 236 -7.74 -8.82 16.09
C SER A 236 -7.89 -7.62 15.16
N ASN A 237 -7.52 -6.43 15.65
CA ASN A 237 -7.35 -5.21 14.87
C ASN A 237 -5.88 -4.91 14.56
N TYR A 238 -4.97 -5.81 14.91
CA TYR A 238 -3.56 -5.69 14.59
C TYR A 238 -3.33 -5.71 13.09
N ALA A 239 -2.63 -4.72 12.56
CA ALA A 239 -2.50 -4.53 11.11
C ALA A 239 -2.01 -5.78 10.35
N PRO A 240 -0.96 -6.51 10.80
CA PRO A 240 -0.57 -7.77 10.16
C PRO A 240 -1.68 -8.81 10.09
N ASP A 241 -2.49 -8.95 11.14
CA ASP A 241 -3.60 -9.91 11.19
C ASP A 241 -4.75 -9.49 10.27
N VAL A 242 -5.07 -8.20 10.26
CA VAL A 242 -6.12 -7.63 9.39
C VAL A 242 -5.73 -7.81 7.92
N ILE A 243 -4.51 -7.43 7.54
CA ILE A 243 -4.02 -7.61 6.16
C ILE A 243 -3.97 -9.10 5.79
N TYR A 244 -3.52 -9.97 6.70
CA TYR A 244 -3.52 -11.41 6.45
C TYR A 244 -4.93 -11.96 6.18
N ARG A 245 -5.92 -11.53 6.97
CA ARG A 245 -7.31 -12.01 6.88
C ARG A 245 -8.05 -11.44 5.67
N ASP A 246 -7.90 -10.15 5.41
CA ASP A 246 -8.82 -9.39 4.56
C ASP A 246 -8.21 -8.96 3.22
N SER A 247 -6.89 -8.80 3.10
CA SER A 247 -6.26 -8.45 1.83
C SER A 247 -6.26 -9.62 0.84
N LYS A 248 -6.51 -9.32 -0.42
CA LYS A 248 -6.41 -10.25 -1.55
C LYS A 248 -5.10 -10.09 -2.32
N TYR A 249 -4.41 -8.98 -2.12
CA TYR A 249 -3.29 -8.59 -2.96
C TYR A 249 -1.94 -8.64 -2.26
N VAL A 250 -1.88 -8.33 -0.96
CA VAL A 250 -0.60 -8.21 -0.26
C VAL A 250 -0.54 -9.00 1.05
N TYR A 251 0.67 -9.37 1.43
CA TYR A 251 1.05 -9.80 2.77
C TYR A 251 1.77 -8.67 3.50
N TYR A 252 1.55 -8.58 4.80
CA TYR A 252 2.33 -7.71 5.70
C TYR A 252 3.60 -8.46 6.12
N MET A 253 4.78 -7.93 5.77
CA MET A 253 6.05 -8.66 5.92
C MET A 253 6.93 -8.12 7.04
N ASP A 254 6.81 -6.83 7.38
CA ASP A 254 7.55 -6.21 8.47
C ASP A 254 6.94 -4.86 8.83
N HIS A 255 7.24 -4.37 10.04
CA HIS A 255 6.86 -3.02 10.45
C HIS A 255 7.74 -1.96 9.77
N GLU A 256 7.15 -0.78 9.57
CA GLU A 256 7.93 0.39 9.19
C GLU A 256 8.88 0.77 10.32
N THR A 257 10.16 0.91 9.99
CA THR A 257 11.23 1.14 10.97
C THR A 257 11.17 2.49 11.69
N THR A 258 10.41 3.44 11.14
CA THR A 258 10.20 4.75 11.76
C THR A 258 9.09 4.76 12.80
N LEU A 259 8.32 3.66 12.92
CA LEU A 259 7.27 3.54 13.93
C LEU A 259 7.84 3.14 15.28
N ALA A 260 7.48 3.88 16.30
CA ALA A 260 7.82 3.51 17.68
C ALA A 260 6.83 2.47 18.20
N ASN A 261 7.35 1.43 18.84
CA ASN A 261 6.58 0.41 19.52
C ASN A 261 5.64 -0.44 18.65
N ALA A 262 5.69 -0.33 17.33
CA ALA A 262 4.90 -1.19 16.46
C ALA A 262 5.14 -2.68 16.78
N GLY A 263 4.06 -3.46 16.93
CA GLY A 263 4.12 -4.86 17.37
C GLY A 263 4.20 -5.08 18.88
N SER A 264 4.30 -4.02 19.69
CA SER A 264 4.22 -4.13 21.14
C SER A 264 2.78 -4.33 21.61
N ALA A 265 2.62 -4.82 22.86
CA ALA A 265 1.32 -4.88 23.50
C ALA A 265 0.81 -3.47 23.83
N LYS A 266 -0.52 -3.27 23.80
CA LYS A 266 -1.19 -1.96 23.90
C LYS A 266 -1.06 -1.25 25.22
N THR A 267 -0.83 -1.98 26.33
CA THR A 267 -0.96 -1.41 27.69
C THR A 267 0.06 -0.32 27.96
N GLY A 268 -0.42 0.92 28.07
CA GLY A 268 0.39 2.10 28.40
C GLY A 268 1.39 2.50 27.32
N GLN A 269 1.28 1.98 26.10
CA GLN A 269 2.20 2.29 25.00
C GLN A 269 1.70 3.46 24.16
N THR A 270 2.63 4.32 23.75
CA THR A 270 2.40 5.33 22.73
C THR A 270 3.02 4.84 21.41
N PHE A 271 2.22 4.76 20.38
CA PHE A 271 2.61 4.28 19.04
C PHE A 271 2.81 5.48 18.10
N ASP A 272 3.71 6.37 18.43
CA ASP A 272 4.07 7.49 17.57
C ASP A 272 5.28 7.14 16.70
N ASN A 273 5.67 8.02 15.78
CA ASN A 273 6.89 7.78 15.02
C ASN A 273 8.13 7.96 15.94
N ALA A 274 9.12 7.08 15.75
CA ALA A 274 10.34 7.08 16.57
C ALA A 274 11.22 8.32 16.37
N GLN A 275 10.97 9.14 15.36
CA GLN A 275 11.81 10.26 14.96
C GLN A 275 11.26 11.63 15.34
N GLY A 276 10.10 11.67 16.02
CA GLY A 276 9.45 12.94 16.37
C GLY A 276 9.04 13.76 15.15
N ASP A 277 9.18 13.19 13.97
CA ASP A 277 8.83 13.84 12.73
C ASP A 277 7.33 13.69 12.52
N ALA A 278 6.63 14.79 12.52
CA ALA A 278 5.17 14.85 12.39
C ALA A 278 4.66 14.20 11.07
N PHE A 279 5.58 13.70 10.25
CA PHE A 279 5.31 13.41 8.85
C PHE A 279 5.67 11.98 8.45
N VAL A 280 4.82 10.99 8.80
CA VAL A 280 5.03 9.61 8.34
C VAL A 280 3.91 9.17 7.41
N VAL A 281 3.97 9.64 6.17
CA VAL A 281 3.41 8.94 5.04
C VAL A 281 4.52 8.10 4.41
N LYS A 282 4.28 6.81 4.26
CA LYS A 282 5.19 5.92 3.55
C LYS A 282 4.46 5.27 2.38
N THR A 283 5.12 5.26 1.25
CA THR A 283 4.60 4.65 0.04
C THR A 283 5.63 3.69 -0.53
N TYR A 284 5.20 2.48 -0.80
CA TYR A 284 6.03 1.36 -1.23
C TYR A 284 5.52 0.79 -2.54
N SER A 285 6.32 0.84 -3.60
CA SER A 285 6.08 0.05 -4.81
C SER A 285 6.69 -1.34 -4.64
N LEU A 286 5.97 -2.38 -5.05
CA LEU A 286 6.48 -3.74 -5.05
C LEU A 286 7.21 -4.00 -6.36
N ALA A 287 8.28 -4.78 -6.30
CA ALA A 287 9.12 -5.04 -7.46
C ALA A 287 9.71 -6.46 -7.46
N SER A 288 10.35 -6.80 -8.57
CA SER A 288 11.10 -8.05 -8.78
C SER A 288 10.28 -9.34 -8.77
N GLY A 289 8.95 -9.24 -8.88
CA GLY A 289 8.11 -10.40 -9.16
C GLY A 289 8.41 -10.96 -10.55
N THR A 290 8.55 -12.28 -10.68
CA THR A 290 8.84 -12.95 -11.95
C THR A 290 7.93 -14.14 -12.17
N ASP A 291 7.50 -14.30 -13.43
CA ASP A 291 6.78 -15.49 -13.86
C ASP A 291 7.75 -16.60 -14.27
N ASP A 292 7.31 -17.84 -14.14
CA ASP A 292 7.96 -19.00 -14.73
C ASP A 292 6.92 -19.79 -15.56
N PHE A 293 7.10 -19.77 -16.86
CA PHE A 293 6.27 -20.53 -17.81
C PHE A 293 6.93 -21.83 -18.28
N ALA A 294 8.08 -22.18 -17.70
CA ALA A 294 8.89 -23.33 -18.11
C ALA A 294 8.83 -24.47 -17.07
N ALA A 295 7.65 -24.70 -16.47
CA ALA A 295 7.47 -25.77 -15.51
C ALA A 295 7.95 -27.12 -16.06
N THR A 296 8.82 -27.79 -15.33
CA THR A 296 9.36 -29.09 -15.68
C THR A 296 8.31 -30.21 -15.49
N ASN A 297 8.50 -31.36 -16.17
CA ASN A 297 7.62 -32.49 -15.99
C ASN A 297 7.56 -32.97 -14.53
N ALA A 298 8.66 -32.86 -13.77
CA ALA A 298 8.70 -33.20 -12.35
C ALA A 298 7.84 -32.26 -11.49
N GLU A 299 7.88 -30.97 -11.77
CA GLU A 299 7.04 -29.96 -11.07
C GLU A 299 5.56 -30.15 -11.39
N ILE A 300 5.25 -30.45 -12.64
CA ILE A 300 3.87 -30.77 -13.07
C ILE A 300 3.40 -32.06 -12.37
N ALA A 301 4.23 -33.12 -12.29
CA ALA A 301 3.89 -34.33 -11.58
C ALA A 301 3.62 -34.06 -10.08
N THR A 302 4.46 -33.26 -9.42
CA THR A 302 4.29 -32.85 -8.03
C THR A 302 2.99 -32.04 -7.84
N ALA A 303 2.62 -31.23 -8.82
CA ALA A 303 1.34 -30.50 -8.79
C ALA A 303 0.15 -31.46 -8.86
N TYR A 304 0.22 -32.50 -9.69
CA TYR A 304 -0.83 -33.53 -9.78
C TYR A 304 -0.97 -34.37 -8.51
N GLU A 305 0.11 -34.58 -7.75
CA GLU A 305 0.06 -35.28 -6.47
C GLU A 305 -0.85 -34.60 -5.45
N LYS A 306 -1.12 -33.27 -5.60
CA LYS A 306 -2.09 -32.55 -4.75
C LYS A 306 -3.54 -33.01 -4.95
N PHE A 307 -3.82 -33.73 -6.02
CA PHE A 307 -5.12 -34.33 -6.28
C PHE A 307 -5.24 -35.78 -5.81
N ASN A 308 -4.17 -36.36 -5.22
CA ASN A 308 -4.14 -37.75 -4.75
C ASN A 308 -4.92 -38.04 -3.47
N ASP A 309 -5.36 -36.97 -2.78
CA ASP A 309 -6.16 -37.10 -1.55
C ASP A 309 -7.64 -37.32 -1.89
N ALA A 310 -8.02 -38.57 -2.01
CA ALA A 310 -9.40 -38.95 -2.35
C ALA A 310 -10.43 -38.65 -1.23
N GLU A 311 -9.98 -38.37 -0.01
CA GLU A 311 -10.86 -38.02 1.11
C GLU A 311 -11.30 -36.53 1.05
N ASN A 312 -10.38 -35.67 0.62
CA ASN A 312 -10.58 -34.22 0.58
C ASN A 312 -10.79 -33.65 -0.83
N VAL A 313 -10.43 -34.40 -1.87
CA VAL A 313 -10.48 -33.96 -3.25
C VAL A 313 -11.30 -34.93 -4.10
N ASP A 314 -12.59 -34.60 -4.29
CA ASP A 314 -13.47 -35.33 -5.20
C ASP A 314 -13.29 -34.80 -6.63
N ILE A 315 -12.76 -35.65 -7.53
CA ILE A 315 -12.45 -35.32 -8.93
C ILE A 315 -13.29 -36.20 -9.84
N SER A 316 -14.21 -35.58 -10.58
CA SER A 316 -14.96 -36.25 -11.65
C SER A 316 -14.27 -36.18 -13.00
N LEU A 317 -13.41 -35.19 -13.24
CA LEU A 317 -12.66 -35.00 -14.48
C LEU A 317 -11.32 -34.34 -14.19
N LEU A 318 -10.24 -34.96 -14.64
CA LEU A 318 -8.89 -34.42 -14.59
C LEU A 318 -8.48 -33.93 -15.98
N LEU A 319 -8.21 -32.62 -16.11
CA LEU A 319 -7.65 -32.03 -17.31
C LEU A 319 -6.13 -31.92 -17.16
N CYS A 320 -5.42 -32.82 -17.79
CA CYS A 320 -3.96 -32.80 -17.85
C CYS A 320 -3.53 -31.78 -18.90
N GLY A 321 -2.68 -30.81 -18.51
CA GLY A 321 -1.96 -29.95 -19.46
C GLY A 321 -1.03 -30.80 -20.37
N CYS A 322 -0.39 -30.15 -21.32
CA CYS A 322 0.54 -30.81 -22.23
C CYS A 322 1.76 -31.34 -21.44
N LEU A 323 1.71 -32.59 -21.02
CA LEU A 323 2.90 -33.31 -20.63
C LEU A 323 3.65 -33.72 -21.91
N LEU A 324 4.85 -33.21 -22.11
CA LEU A 324 5.74 -33.72 -23.15
C LEU A 324 6.07 -35.18 -22.78
N TYR A 325 5.40 -36.10 -23.41
CA TYR A 325 5.76 -37.51 -23.37
C TYR A 325 7.13 -37.64 -24.03
N THR A 326 8.18 -37.91 -23.26
CA THR A 326 9.38 -38.47 -23.83
C THR A 326 9.04 -39.90 -24.22
N SER A 327 9.17 -40.20 -25.49
CA SER A 327 8.77 -41.42 -26.17
C SER A 327 9.58 -42.67 -25.79
N ASP A 328 9.75 -42.96 -24.50
CA ASP A 328 10.60 -44.07 -24.07
C ASP A 328 9.85 -45.15 -23.26
N ALA A 329 8.53 -45.13 -23.29
CA ALA A 329 7.73 -46.17 -22.60
C ALA A 329 6.91 -47.05 -23.58
N ALA A 330 7.25 -47.05 -24.87
CA ALA A 330 6.52 -47.79 -25.87
C ALA A 330 7.28 -48.96 -26.50
N ASP A 331 8.47 -49.30 -26.00
CA ASP A 331 9.30 -50.36 -26.53
C ASP A 331 9.67 -51.44 -25.48
N GLU A 332 8.82 -51.79 -24.52
CA GLU A 332 8.86 -53.04 -23.81
C GLU A 332 7.54 -53.78 -23.84
#